data_06300958ad0986d4fbbd8062ca0d79ed
#
_entry.id   06300958ad0986d4fbbd8062ca0d79ed
#
_cell.length_a   1.000
_cell.length_b   1.000
_cell.length_c   1.000
_cell.angle_alpha   90.00
_cell.angle_beta   90.00
_cell.angle_gamma   90.00
#
_symmetry.space_group_name_H-M   'P 1'
#
loop_
_entity.id
_entity.type
_entity.pdbx_description
1 polymer ?
#
loop_
_entity_poly.entity_id
_entity_poly.type
_entity_poly.pdbx_seq_one_letter_code
_entity_poly.pdbx_strand_id
1 'polypeptide(L)'
;MTNTSTFMKRIYLLLLTAYLTTPASMAQLPYGKEFCLDKATLLDKIKGGWAGQTIGCTYGGPTEFKYKGGIIPSEEPIPWYDSYCKDIFEEDPGLYDDVYMDLTVLQVMQREGINAPASAYANSFAHAKYKLWHANQAMRYNVLHGVMPPASGHWRNNPHADDIDFQIEADFIGMICPGMPNVASAIADTVGHIMNYGDGWYGGVFTATMYAFAYVSNDIPTVINEALRTIPANTGFHRIIKDVLDFWREHPDDWTECWLMAQKRYGFEKGCPEGVFNGFNIDAKMNAAFCVIGLLYGDGDFYQTMDIATRCGNDSDCNPATAAGILGVMYGWSKIPERFSRSIDLCESYDFPYTDISLSKVYGINLDLMAKVLVANGGKIHNGKFMFTLQEPNAVRYEQSFEDCKPVERRVVKSKIDPMRDFDFLGTGCVLMGNVITADRGGEENYVARLEASIDGKPVEEVEMPFDYITRKYDIFYRYGLSRGKHKLTVKWLNPDRHFAIQCSGLVVYDK
;
A
#
# COMPACT_ATOMS: atom_id res chain seq x y z
N MET A 1 18.25 78.89 -43.54
CA MET A 1 17.14 79.02 -42.60
C MET A 1 16.90 77.68 -42.00
N THR A 2 17.34 77.52 -40.82
CA THR A 2 17.48 76.37 -40.00
C THR A 2 16.17 76.02 -39.31
N ASN A 3 15.82 74.71 -39.32
CA ASN A 3 14.82 74.21 -38.39
C ASN A 3 15.31 72.87 -37.82
N THR A 4 15.75 72.92 -36.58
CA THR A 4 16.12 71.82 -35.73
C THR A 4 14.89 71.22 -35.06
N SER A 5 14.56 69.97 -35.36
CA SER A 5 13.53 69.21 -34.67
C SER A 5 14.18 68.28 -33.64
N THR A 6 13.86 68.51 -32.37
CA THR A 6 14.34 67.83 -31.22
C THR A 6 13.58 66.48 -31.07
N PHE A 7 14.27 65.40 -31.24
CA PHE A 7 13.76 64.04 -31.02
C PHE A 7 13.84 63.70 -29.50
N MET A 8 12.72 63.71 -28.80
CA MET A 8 12.64 63.23 -27.43
C MET A 8 12.60 61.68 -27.44
N LYS A 9 13.69 61.08 -27.03
CA LYS A 9 13.73 59.66 -26.72
C LYS A 9 13.00 59.40 -25.38
N ARG A 10 11.83 58.74 -25.44
CA ARG A 10 11.18 58.17 -24.26
C ARG A 10 11.86 56.84 -23.94
N ILE A 11 12.63 56.83 -22.85
CA ILE A 11 13.17 55.61 -22.25
C ILE A 11 12.01 54.99 -21.42
N TYR A 12 11.44 53.88 -21.88
CA TYR A 12 10.58 53.03 -21.04
C TYR A 12 11.48 52.18 -20.14
N LEU A 13 11.51 52.52 -18.85
CA LEU A 13 12.12 51.71 -17.81
C LEU A 13 11.13 50.58 -17.48
N LEU A 14 11.34 49.41 -18.04
CA LEU A 14 10.68 48.17 -17.64
C LEU A 14 11.24 47.75 -16.28
N LEU A 15 10.50 48.06 -15.20
CA LEU A 15 10.70 47.46 -13.90
C LEU A 15 10.21 46.00 -13.98
N LEU A 16 11.13 45.08 -14.21
CA LEU A 16 10.93 43.67 -13.94
C LEU A 16 10.86 43.50 -12.40
N THR A 17 9.67 43.50 -11.84
CA THR A 17 9.45 42.99 -10.49
C THR A 17 9.59 41.46 -10.57
N ALA A 18 10.81 40.97 -10.33
CA ALA A 18 11.01 39.58 -10.00
C ALA A 18 10.25 39.33 -8.67
N TYR A 19 9.11 38.66 -8.74
CA TYR A 19 8.53 38.04 -7.58
C TYR A 19 9.51 36.92 -7.16
N LEU A 20 10.40 37.24 -6.25
CA LEU A 20 11.10 36.23 -5.44
C LEU A 20 10.01 35.61 -4.55
N THR A 21 9.38 34.55 -5.04
CA THR A 21 8.64 33.65 -4.17
C THR A 21 9.68 33.03 -3.26
N THR A 22 9.83 33.58 -2.05
CA THR A 22 10.51 32.88 -0.96
C THR A 22 9.78 31.56 -0.81
N PRO A 23 10.48 30.40 -0.84
CA PRO A 23 9.83 29.14 -0.56
C PRO A 23 9.13 29.30 0.79
N ALA A 24 7.84 29.00 0.83
CA ALA A 24 7.07 29.05 2.07
C ALA A 24 7.84 28.18 3.08
N SER A 25 8.36 28.81 4.14
CA SER A 25 9.00 28.08 5.23
C SER A 25 7.95 27.17 5.81
N MET A 26 8.12 25.85 5.62
CA MET A 26 7.24 24.86 6.24
C MET A 26 7.19 25.15 7.74
N ALA A 27 6.00 25.32 8.27
CA ALA A 27 5.82 25.62 9.68
C ALA A 27 6.30 24.41 10.49
N GLN A 28 7.36 24.58 11.26
CA GLN A 28 7.86 23.53 12.13
C GLN A 28 6.77 23.18 13.14
N LEU A 29 6.38 21.90 13.18
CA LEU A 29 5.38 21.43 14.14
C LEU A 29 5.89 21.58 15.58
N PRO A 30 5.02 21.92 16.54
CA PRO A 30 5.40 22.19 17.91
C PRO A 30 5.59 20.89 18.71
N TYR A 31 6.62 20.14 18.40
CA TYR A 31 6.96 18.88 19.10
C TYR A 31 7.11 19.05 20.61
N GLY A 32 6.71 18.04 21.35
CA GLY A 32 6.72 18.05 22.82
C GLY A 32 5.60 18.89 23.44
N LYS A 33 4.80 19.61 22.66
CA LYS A 33 3.64 20.34 23.17
C LYS A 33 2.41 19.46 23.26
N GLU A 34 1.55 19.74 24.24
CA GLU A 34 0.26 19.09 24.40
C GLU A 34 -0.73 19.63 23.36
N PHE A 35 -1.37 18.71 22.67
CA PHE A 35 -2.54 18.94 21.83
C PHE A 35 -3.80 18.52 22.57
N CYS A 36 -4.90 19.20 22.29
CA CYS A 36 -6.20 18.90 22.87
C CYS A 36 -7.26 18.94 21.79
N LEU A 37 -7.87 17.80 21.51
CA LEU A 37 -9.00 17.69 20.59
C LEU A 37 -10.25 17.23 21.37
N ASP A 38 -11.41 17.79 21.06
CA ASP A 38 -12.66 17.33 21.65
C ASP A 38 -13.20 16.11 20.91
N LYS A 39 -14.10 15.38 21.58
CA LYS A 39 -14.69 14.14 21.06
C LYS A 39 -15.43 14.36 19.73
N ALA A 40 -16.10 15.49 19.53
CA ALA A 40 -16.85 15.77 18.31
C ALA A 40 -15.92 15.97 17.14
N THR A 41 -14.84 16.74 17.31
CA THR A 41 -13.79 16.93 16.31
C THR A 41 -13.12 15.59 15.95
N LEU A 42 -12.79 14.76 16.93
CA LEU A 42 -12.22 13.44 16.67
C LEU A 42 -13.15 12.54 15.88
N LEU A 43 -14.44 12.49 16.25
CA LEU A 43 -15.42 11.67 15.51
C LEU A 43 -15.63 12.17 14.09
N ASP A 44 -15.63 13.49 13.86
CA ASP A 44 -15.70 14.08 12.52
C ASP A 44 -14.51 13.67 11.65
N LYS A 45 -13.29 13.70 12.21
CA LYS A 45 -12.05 13.28 11.56
C LYS A 45 -12.02 11.76 11.31
N ILE A 46 -12.39 10.95 12.29
CA ILE A 46 -12.46 9.48 12.15
C ILE A 46 -13.49 9.10 11.08
N LYS A 47 -14.67 9.70 11.11
CA LYS A 47 -15.69 9.51 10.07
C LYS A 47 -15.16 9.91 8.69
N GLY A 48 -14.45 11.05 8.63
CA GLY A 48 -13.80 11.51 7.40
C GLY A 48 -12.80 10.51 6.84
N GLY A 49 -11.96 9.91 7.68
CA GLY A 49 -10.97 8.93 7.29
C GLY A 49 -11.57 7.66 6.70
N TRP A 50 -12.45 6.99 7.44
CA TRP A 50 -13.12 5.75 6.99
C TRP A 50 -14.01 5.97 5.76
N ALA A 51 -14.77 7.06 5.73
CA ALA A 51 -15.61 7.40 4.59
C ALA A 51 -14.76 7.78 3.37
N GLY A 52 -13.67 8.54 3.56
CA GLY A 52 -12.73 8.90 2.49
C GLY A 52 -12.11 7.67 1.84
N GLN A 53 -11.65 6.72 2.64
CA GLN A 53 -11.12 5.44 2.17
C GLN A 53 -12.18 4.67 1.35
N THR A 54 -13.38 4.49 1.87
CA THR A 54 -14.49 3.82 1.17
C THR A 54 -14.86 4.50 -0.15
N ILE A 55 -14.91 5.84 -0.16
CA ILE A 55 -15.19 6.62 -1.38
C ILE A 55 -14.07 6.43 -2.40
N GLY A 56 -12.81 6.48 -1.96
CA GLY A 56 -11.65 6.32 -2.84
C GLY A 56 -11.60 4.95 -3.52
N CYS A 57 -11.77 3.85 -2.76
CA CYS A 57 -11.91 2.50 -3.31
C CYS A 57 -13.01 2.44 -4.38
N THR A 58 -14.21 2.92 -4.03
CA THR A 58 -15.35 2.92 -4.97
C THR A 58 -15.05 3.70 -6.24
N TYR A 59 -14.40 4.87 -6.12
CA TYR A 59 -14.10 5.74 -7.26
C TYR A 59 -13.09 5.10 -8.21
N GLY A 60 -12.03 4.53 -7.68
CA GLY A 60 -10.93 3.97 -8.47
C GLY A 60 -11.17 2.56 -9.01
N GLY A 61 -12.02 1.77 -8.36
CA GLY A 61 -12.27 0.36 -8.69
C GLY A 61 -12.53 0.04 -10.16
N PRO A 62 -13.30 0.85 -10.93
CA PRO A 62 -13.53 0.57 -12.36
C PRO A 62 -12.26 0.55 -13.21
N THR A 63 -11.15 1.11 -12.75
CA THR A 63 -9.89 1.22 -13.50
C THR A 63 -8.78 0.32 -13.00
N GLU A 64 -8.98 -0.36 -11.88
CA GLU A 64 -8.01 -1.28 -11.29
C GLU A 64 -7.53 -2.34 -12.29
N PHE A 65 -6.24 -2.68 -12.21
CA PHE A 65 -5.52 -3.61 -13.12
C PHE A 65 -5.48 -3.24 -14.61
N LYS A 66 -6.15 -2.16 -15.06
CA LYS A 66 -6.20 -1.80 -16.49
C LYS A 66 -4.98 -1.01 -16.96
N TYR A 67 -4.38 -0.20 -16.08
CA TYR A 67 -3.30 0.76 -16.41
C TYR A 67 -2.02 0.51 -15.60
N LYS A 68 -1.38 -0.64 -15.84
CA LYS A 68 -0.14 -1.04 -15.14
C LYS A 68 1.08 -0.32 -15.73
N GLY A 69 1.65 0.62 -14.99
CA GLY A 69 2.78 1.44 -15.44
C GLY A 69 2.39 2.50 -16.47
N GLY A 70 1.15 2.93 -16.51
CA GLY A 70 0.61 3.94 -17.40
C GLY A 70 -0.42 4.84 -16.72
N ILE A 71 -0.52 6.10 -17.17
CA ILE A 71 -1.53 7.06 -16.74
C ILE A 71 -2.89 6.65 -17.32
N ILE A 72 -3.96 6.79 -16.54
CA ILE A 72 -5.33 6.70 -17.02
C ILE A 72 -5.64 8.01 -17.78
N PRO A 73 -5.97 7.95 -19.07
CA PRO A 73 -6.25 9.13 -19.87
C PRO A 73 -7.40 9.98 -19.28
N SER A 74 -7.36 11.28 -19.50
CA SER A 74 -8.42 12.20 -19.05
C SER A 74 -9.78 11.89 -19.68
N GLU A 75 -9.77 11.29 -20.87
CA GLU A 75 -10.95 10.88 -21.62
C GLU A 75 -11.60 9.59 -21.10
N GLU A 76 -10.87 8.79 -20.31
CA GLU A 76 -11.43 7.60 -19.66
C GLU A 76 -12.40 8.04 -18.57
N PRO A 77 -13.71 7.73 -18.71
CA PRO A 77 -14.69 8.13 -17.73
C PRO A 77 -14.57 7.30 -16.45
N ILE A 78 -14.51 7.96 -15.29
CA ILE A 78 -14.63 7.31 -13.99
C ILE A 78 -16.02 7.66 -13.48
N PRO A 79 -16.92 6.67 -13.34
CA PRO A 79 -18.30 6.91 -12.97
C PRO A 79 -18.42 7.36 -11.50
N TRP A 80 -19.38 8.27 -11.26
CA TRP A 80 -19.82 8.58 -9.90
C TRP A 80 -21.28 9.03 -9.89
N TYR A 81 -22.07 8.43 -8.99
CA TYR A 81 -23.47 8.77 -8.76
C TYR A 81 -23.87 8.47 -7.29
N ASP A 82 -24.99 9.00 -6.84
CA ASP A 82 -25.35 9.03 -5.40
C ASP A 82 -25.39 7.65 -4.73
N SER A 83 -25.86 6.59 -5.42
CA SER A 83 -25.94 5.23 -4.84
C SER A 83 -24.69 4.37 -5.08
N TYR A 84 -23.60 4.91 -5.64
CA TYR A 84 -22.52 4.08 -6.16
C TYR A 84 -21.83 3.22 -5.09
N CYS A 85 -21.50 3.79 -3.91
CA CYS A 85 -20.94 2.97 -2.82
C CYS A 85 -21.92 1.85 -2.39
N LYS A 86 -23.23 2.17 -2.30
CA LYS A 86 -24.25 1.17 -1.96
C LYS A 86 -24.27 0.03 -3.00
N ASP A 87 -24.25 0.38 -4.29
CA ASP A 87 -24.32 -0.61 -5.37
C ASP A 87 -23.08 -1.53 -5.33
N ILE A 88 -21.89 -1.00 -5.03
CA ILE A 88 -20.67 -1.82 -4.84
C ILE A 88 -20.79 -2.72 -3.60
N PHE A 89 -21.33 -2.24 -2.47
CA PHE A 89 -21.59 -3.11 -1.31
C PHE A 89 -22.51 -4.28 -1.63
N GLU A 90 -23.44 -4.11 -2.57
CA GLU A 90 -24.41 -5.14 -2.95
C GLU A 90 -23.89 -6.06 -4.08
N GLU A 91 -23.12 -5.53 -5.04
CA GLU A 91 -22.77 -6.23 -6.26
C GLU A 91 -21.31 -6.76 -6.28
N ASP A 92 -20.36 -6.00 -5.73
CA ASP A 92 -18.94 -6.33 -5.68
C ASP A 92 -18.28 -5.89 -4.36
N PRO A 93 -18.74 -6.40 -3.21
CA PRO A 93 -18.21 -5.98 -1.91
C PRO A 93 -16.74 -6.36 -1.70
N GLY A 94 -16.19 -7.23 -2.54
CA GLY A 94 -14.77 -7.61 -2.52
C GLY A 94 -13.82 -6.47 -2.84
N LEU A 95 -14.29 -5.41 -3.51
CA LEU A 95 -13.53 -4.20 -3.80
C LEU A 95 -13.02 -3.48 -2.52
N TYR A 96 -13.69 -3.65 -1.39
CA TYR A 96 -13.31 -3.00 -0.14
C TYR A 96 -12.28 -3.79 0.68
N ASP A 97 -11.30 -4.40 0.02
CA ASP A 97 -10.24 -5.17 0.71
C ASP A 97 -9.39 -4.28 1.63
N ASP A 98 -9.00 -3.08 1.25
CA ASP A 98 -8.36 -2.09 2.13
C ASP A 98 -9.12 -1.99 3.46
N VAL A 99 -10.45 -1.87 3.40
CA VAL A 99 -11.28 -1.62 4.58
C VAL A 99 -11.45 -2.89 5.42
N TYR A 100 -11.84 -4.04 4.85
CA TYR A 100 -12.05 -5.23 5.68
C TYR A 100 -10.73 -5.86 6.19
N MET A 101 -9.59 -5.57 5.55
CA MET A 101 -8.28 -5.93 6.07
C MET A 101 -7.89 -5.05 7.26
N ASP A 102 -8.08 -3.74 7.18
CA ASP A 102 -7.97 -2.82 8.33
C ASP A 102 -8.89 -3.26 9.49
N LEU A 103 -10.13 -3.68 9.18
CA LEU A 103 -11.05 -4.19 10.18
C LEU A 103 -10.55 -5.50 10.84
N THR A 104 -9.76 -6.32 10.13
CA THR A 104 -9.11 -7.50 10.73
C THR A 104 -8.11 -7.10 11.81
N VAL A 105 -7.28 -6.08 11.55
CA VAL A 105 -6.36 -5.52 12.56
C VAL A 105 -7.14 -4.96 13.75
N LEU A 106 -8.18 -4.18 13.49
CA LEU A 106 -9.07 -3.61 14.50
C LEU A 106 -9.71 -4.69 15.39
N GLN A 107 -10.25 -5.76 14.80
CA GLN A 107 -10.90 -6.86 15.53
C GLN A 107 -9.91 -7.61 16.44
N VAL A 108 -8.66 -7.79 16.02
CA VAL A 108 -7.61 -8.36 16.86
C VAL A 108 -7.36 -7.45 18.08
N MET A 109 -7.24 -6.15 17.87
CA MET A 109 -7.06 -5.19 18.98
C MET A 109 -8.25 -5.12 19.92
N GLN A 110 -9.48 -5.28 19.42
CA GLN A 110 -10.68 -5.37 20.27
C GLN A 110 -10.67 -6.61 21.15
N ARG A 111 -10.29 -7.75 20.57
CA ARG A 111 -10.33 -9.06 21.23
C ARG A 111 -9.16 -9.25 22.21
N GLU A 112 -7.96 -8.86 21.82
CA GLU A 112 -6.71 -9.17 22.53
C GLU A 112 -6.04 -7.95 23.16
N GLY A 113 -6.56 -6.74 22.84
CA GLY A 113 -6.02 -5.47 23.34
C GLY A 113 -5.01 -4.83 22.39
N ILE A 114 -4.65 -3.59 22.68
CA ILE A 114 -3.76 -2.75 21.84
C ILE A 114 -2.31 -3.26 21.76
N ASN A 115 -1.92 -4.17 22.62
CA ASN A 115 -0.60 -4.81 22.66
C ASN A 115 -0.65 -6.27 22.18
N ALA A 116 -1.62 -6.62 21.33
CA ALA A 116 -1.72 -7.95 20.74
C ALA A 116 -0.41 -8.35 20.05
N PRO A 117 0.07 -9.59 20.22
CA PRO A 117 1.31 -10.03 19.60
C PRO A 117 1.13 -10.25 18.11
N ALA A 118 2.22 -10.15 17.32
CA ALA A 118 2.22 -10.38 15.87
C ALA A 118 1.55 -11.71 15.46
N SER A 119 1.70 -12.75 16.28
CA SER A 119 1.07 -14.06 16.05
C SER A 119 -0.47 -14.01 16.06
N ALA A 120 -1.08 -13.10 16.84
CA ALA A 120 -2.53 -12.95 16.87
C ALA A 120 -3.06 -12.37 15.55
N TYR A 121 -2.39 -11.35 15.03
CA TYR A 121 -2.71 -10.78 13.71
C TYR A 121 -2.48 -11.81 12.61
N ALA A 122 -1.30 -12.44 12.56
CA ALA A 122 -0.96 -13.45 11.58
C ALA A 122 -1.98 -14.59 11.54
N ASN A 123 -2.39 -15.12 12.70
CA ASN A 123 -3.43 -16.14 12.78
C ASN A 123 -4.80 -15.63 12.29
N SER A 124 -5.17 -14.38 12.56
CA SER A 124 -6.44 -13.82 12.11
C SER A 124 -6.47 -13.72 10.58
N PHE A 125 -5.41 -13.21 9.95
CA PHE A 125 -5.30 -13.17 8.50
C PHE A 125 -5.21 -14.57 7.87
N ALA A 126 -4.41 -15.47 8.46
CA ALA A 126 -4.22 -16.81 7.92
C ALA A 126 -5.53 -17.63 7.89
N HIS A 127 -6.43 -17.42 8.86
CA HIS A 127 -7.72 -18.11 8.96
C HIS A 127 -8.91 -17.26 8.48
N ALA A 128 -8.67 -16.07 7.92
CA ALA A 128 -9.71 -15.26 7.33
C ALA A 128 -10.35 -15.96 6.13
N LYS A 129 -11.66 -15.73 5.93
CA LYS A 129 -12.43 -16.38 4.86
C LYS A 129 -12.35 -15.67 3.51
N TYR A 130 -11.81 -14.46 3.49
CA TYR A 130 -11.63 -13.71 2.27
C TYR A 130 -10.38 -14.16 1.50
N LYS A 131 -10.38 -13.86 0.22
CA LYS A 131 -9.21 -14.07 -0.64
C LYS A 131 -8.09 -13.14 -0.22
N LEU A 132 -6.86 -13.60 -0.37
CA LEU A 132 -5.64 -12.82 -0.24
C LEU A 132 -4.82 -12.98 -1.50
N TRP A 133 -3.97 -12.00 -1.77
CA TRP A 133 -3.11 -11.96 -2.93
C TRP A 133 -1.68 -11.69 -2.47
N HIS A 134 -0.72 -11.85 -3.35
CA HIS A 134 0.66 -11.40 -3.23
C HIS A 134 1.30 -11.65 -1.84
N ALA A 135 1.76 -10.62 -1.17
CA ALA A 135 2.43 -10.75 0.13
C ALA A 135 1.53 -11.37 1.20
N ASN A 136 0.27 -10.97 1.22
CA ASN A 136 -0.73 -11.52 2.12
C ASN A 136 -1.00 -13.01 1.88
N GLN A 137 -1.10 -13.43 0.63
CA GLN A 137 -1.33 -14.84 0.30
C GLN A 137 -0.09 -15.69 0.63
N ALA A 138 1.10 -15.19 0.33
CA ALA A 138 2.35 -15.86 0.67
C ALA A 138 2.51 -15.98 2.19
N MET A 139 2.18 -14.92 2.94
CA MET A 139 2.13 -14.94 4.40
C MET A 139 1.14 -15.99 4.92
N ARG A 140 -0.09 -16.02 4.39
CA ARG A 140 -1.10 -17.01 4.79
C ARG A 140 -0.56 -18.43 4.66
N TYR A 141 0.01 -18.77 3.51
CA TYR A 141 0.64 -20.06 3.28
C TYR A 141 1.74 -20.33 4.31
N ASN A 142 2.64 -19.37 4.54
CA ASN A 142 3.73 -19.48 5.51
C ASN A 142 3.21 -19.78 6.92
N VAL A 143 2.24 -19.01 7.40
CA VAL A 143 1.68 -19.16 8.76
C VAL A 143 0.99 -20.52 8.93
N LEU A 144 0.20 -20.95 7.94
CA LEU A 144 -0.47 -22.26 7.95
C LEU A 144 0.54 -23.42 7.94
N HIS A 145 1.76 -23.19 7.45
CA HIS A 145 2.86 -24.17 7.46
C HIS A 145 3.90 -23.92 8.58
N GLY A 146 3.55 -23.11 9.59
CA GLY A 146 4.36 -22.91 10.79
C GLY A 146 5.47 -21.88 10.69
N VAL A 147 5.57 -21.15 9.58
CA VAL A 147 6.50 -20.02 9.43
C VAL A 147 5.82 -18.77 9.97
N MET A 148 6.09 -18.43 11.23
CA MET A 148 5.46 -17.35 11.97
C MET A 148 6.18 -16.00 11.77
N PRO A 149 5.53 -14.85 12.08
CA PRO A 149 6.18 -13.53 12.06
C PRO A 149 7.41 -13.46 12.98
N PRO A 150 8.43 -12.68 12.62
CA PRO A 150 8.55 -11.86 11.41
C PRO A 150 9.03 -12.64 10.17
N ALA A 151 9.30 -13.94 10.31
CA ALA A 151 9.83 -14.75 9.21
C ALA A 151 8.81 -14.92 8.07
N SER A 152 7.50 -14.91 8.36
CA SER A 152 6.44 -15.04 7.36
C SER A 152 6.41 -13.91 6.32
N GLY A 153 6.74 -12.68 6.74
CA GLY A 153 6.82 -11.51 5.88
C GLY A 153 8.19 -11.24 5.27
N HIS A 154 9.26 -11.89 5.82
CA HIS A 154 10.61 -11.62 5.35
C HIS A 154 10.81 -12.09 3.89
N TRP A 155 11.41 -11.26 3.03
CA TRP A 155 11.56 -11.48 1.58
C TRP A 155 12.14 -12.84 1.16
N ARG A 156 12.94 -13.49 2.01
CA ARG A 156 13.46 -14.84 1.75
C ARG A 156 12.41 -15.93 1.82
N ASN A 157 11.33 -15.68 2.55
CA ASN A 157 10.19 -16.59 2.73
C ASN A 157 8.92 -16.07 2.04
N ASN A 158 8.96 -14.81 1.58
CA ASN A 158 7.86 -14.15 0.90
C ASN A 158 8.42 -13.30 -0.25
N PRO A 159 8.49 -13.83 -1.49
CA PRO A 159 8.99 -13.10 -2.65
C PRO A 159 8.23 -11.81 -2.97
N HIS A 160 7.07 -11.61 -2.36
CA HIS A 160 6.17 -10.48 -2.53
C HIS A 160 6.30 -9.43 -1.41
N ALA A 161 7.34 -9.50 -0.60
CA ALA A 161 7.50 -8.66 0.60
C ALA A 161 7.51 -7.13 0.33
N ASP A 162 7.82 -6.68 -0.89
CA ASP A 162 7.80 -5.26 -1.29
C ASP A 162 6.48 -4.82 -1.93
N ASP A 163 5.47 -5.69 -1.96
CA ASP A 163 4.17 -5.36 -2.50
C ASP A 163 3.37 -4.48 -1.53
N ILE A 164 2.27 -3.88 -2.01
CA ILE A 164 1.51 -2.82 -1.34
C ILE A 164 0.73 -3.30 -0.10
N ASP A 165 0.57 -4.61 0.10
CA ASP A 165 -0.42 -5.20 1.01
C ASP A 165 -0.49 -4.49 2.38
N PHE A 166 0.62 -4.37 3.12
CA PHE A 166 0.60 -3.69 4.41
C PHE A 166 0.37 -2.17 4.29
N GLN A 167 0.71 -1.56 3.17
CA GLN A 167 0.49 -0.12 2.99
C GLN A 167 -1.00 0.22 3.05
N ILE A 168 -1.86 -0.61 2.45
CA ILE A 168 -3.31 -0.43 2.41
C ILE A 168 -4.01 -0.92 3.69
N GLU A 169 -3.30 -1.62 4.57
CA GLU A 169 -3.79 -2.15 5.84
C GLU A 169 -3.31 -1.33 7.05
N ALA A 170 -2.69 -0.18 6.80
CA ALA A 170 -2.07 0.65 7.84
C ALA A 170 -2.85 1.92 8.16
N ASP A 171 -3.90 2.23 7.42
CA ASP A 171 -4.71 3.44 7.58
C ASP A 171 -5.33 3.49 8.98
N PHE A 172 -5.94 2.40 9.43
CA PHE A 172 -6.49 2.27 10.77
C PHE A 172 -5.44 2.49 11.87
N ILE A 173 -4.20 2.00 11.69
CA ILE A 173 -3.12 2.16 12.66
C ILE A 173 -2.84 3.65 12.89
N GLY A 174 -2.79 4.43 11.82
CA GLY A 174 -2.63 5.87 11.91
C GLY A 174 -3.84 6.56 12.54
N MET A 175 -5.04 6.11 12.20
CA MET A 175 -6.29 6.68 12.72
C MET A 175 -6.49 6.49 14.23
N ILE A 176 -5.77 5.58 14.89
CA ILE A 176 -5.80 5.44 16.35
C ILE A 176 -4.63 6.11 17.07
N CYS A 177 -3.71 6.77 16.33
CA CYS A 177 -2.47 7.35 16.86
C CYS A 177 -2.34 8.87 16.60
N PRO A 178 -3.31 9.74 16.97
CA PRO A 178 -3.28 11.17 16.66
C PRO A 178 -2.02 11.84 17.20
N GLY A 179 -1.20 12.43 16.32
CA GLY A 179 0.05 13.10 16.68
C GLY A 179 1.13 12.22 17.33
N MET A 180 0.98 10.90 17.27
CA MET A 180 1.91 9.93 17.88
C MET A 180 2.56 9.02 16.81
N PRO A 181 3.39 9.57 15.88
CA PRO A 181 3.97 8.81 14.79
C PRO A 181 4.86 7.64 15.26
N ASN A 182 5.55 7.77 16.38
CA ASN A 182 6.40 6.69 16.89
C ASN A 182 5.58 5.51 17.43
N VAL A 183 4.40 5.79 17.99
CA VAL A 183 3.44 4.74 18.41
C VAL A 183 2.86 4.04 17.19
N ALA A 184 2.46 4.81 16.16
CA ALA A 184 1.99 4.26 14.89
C ALA A 184 3.06 3.36 14.26
N SER A 185 4.32 3.81 14.19
CA SER A 185 5.45 3.02 13.69
C SER A 185 5.69 1.73 14.48
N ALA A 186 5.52 1.76 15.81
CA ALA A 186 5.70 0.56 16.65
C ALA A 186 4.57 -0.48 16.42
N ILE A 187 3.34 -0.03 16.24
CA ILE A 187 2.22 -0.92 15.86
C ILE A 187 2.45 -1.45 14.45
N ALA A 188 2.85 -0.59 13.50
CA ALA A 188 3.18 -0.95 12.12
C ALA A 188 4.35 -1.96 12.06
N ASP A 189 5.30 -1.91 12.99
CA ASP A 189 6.35 -2.92 13.11
C ASP A 189 5.79 -4.31 13.48
N THR A 190 4.83 -4.35 14.40
CA THR A 190 4.20 -5.59 14.85
C THR A 190 3.30 -6.21 13.77
N VAL A 191 2.50 -5.39 13.09
CA VAL A 191 1.51 -5.86 12.10
C VAL A 191 2.17 -6.08 10.75
N GLY A 192 2.97 -5.15 10.26
CA GLY A 192 3.51 -5.19 8.90
C GLY A 192 4.45 -6.36 8.63
N HIS A 193 5.24 -6.76 9.63
CA HIS A 193 6.16 -7.90 9.48
C HIS A 193 5.49 -9.27 9.49
N ILE A 194 4.18 -9.34 9.58
CA ILE A 194 3.49 -10.61 9.31
C ILE A 194 3.51 -10.95 7.81
N MET A 195 3.48 -9.93 6.93
CA MET A 195 3.34 -10.08 5.47
C MET A 195 4.40 -9.36 4.64
N ASN A 196 4.96 -8.25 5.08
CA ASN A 196 5.87 -7.40 4.30
C ASN A 196 7.24 -7.24 4.98
N TYR A 197 8.21 -6.74 4.18
CA TYR A 197 9.56 -6.38 4.57
C TYR A 197 10.05 -5.23 3.66
N GLY A 198 11.08 -4.48 4.05
CA GLY A 198 11.65 -3.44 3.18
C GLY A 198 10.64 -2.40 2.71
N ASP A 199 10.56 -2.18 1.39
CA ASP A 199 9.70 -1.15 0.80
C ASP A 199 8.21 -1.37 1.09
N GLY A 200 7.73 -2.63 1.15
CA GLY A 200 6.34 -2.94 1.51
C GLY A 200 6.01 -2.57 2.95
N TRP A 201 6.91 -2.85 3.89
CA TRP A 201 6.74 -2.42 5.28
C TRP A 201 6.83 -0.89 5.43
N TYR A 202 7.77 -0.24 4.75
CA TYR A 202 7.88 1.21 4.76
C TYR A 202 6.61 1.89 4.24
N GLY A 203 5.94 1.30 3.26
CA GLY A 203 4.64 1.77 2.76
C GLY A 203 3.63 1.93 3.88
N GLY A 204 3.44 0.90 4.70
CA GLY A 204 2.53 0.94 5.83
C GLY A 204 2.97 1.88 6.95
N VAL A 205 4.28 1.93 7.29
CA VAL A 205 4.81 2.90 8.26
C VAL A 205 4.53 4.33 7.80
N PHE A 206 4.79 4.63 6.54
CA PHE A 206 4.59 5.95 5.96
C PHE A 206 3.10 6.34 5.96
N THR A 207 2.21 5.44 5.51
CA THR A 207 0.76 5.66 5.51
C THR A 207 0.23 5.89 6.93
N ALA A 208 0.54 5.00 7.87
CA ALA A 208 0.10 5.15 9.26
C ALA A 208 0.56 6.49 9.87
N THR A 209 1.79 6.92 9.57
CA THR A 209 2.31 8.17 10.12
C THR A 209 1.74 9.40 9.43
N MET A 210 1.40 9.35 8.13
CA MET A 210 0.61 10.41 7.47
C MET A 210 -0.74 10.60 8.15
N TYR A 211 -1.48 9.53 8.41
CA TYR A 211 -2.74 9.59 9.17
C TYR A 211 -2.55 10.17 10.58
N ALA A 212 -1.49 9.78 11.28
CA ALA A 212 -1.21 10.33 12.62
C ALA A 212 -0.98 11.85 12.59
N PHE A 213 -0.25 12.37 11.58
CA PHE A 213 -0.04 13.79 11.40
C PHE A 213 -1.26 14.54 10.86
N ALA A 214 -2.15 13.89 10.13
CA ALA A 214 -3.40 14.46 9.62
C ALA A 214 -4.35 14.96 10.74
N TYR A 215 -4.21 14.47 11.96
CA TYR A 215 -4.96 14.98 13.10
C TYR A 215 -4.48 16.35 13.58
N VAL A 216 -3.24 16.71 13.33
CA VAL A 216 -2.56 17.86 13.93
C VAL A 216 -2.07 18.90 12.91
N SER A 217 -2.18 18.62 11.63
CA SER A 217 -1.83 19.55 10.54
C SER A 217 -2.86 19.47 9.42
N ASN A 218 -3.20 20.62 8.85
CA ASN A 218 -3.99 20.75 7.62
C ASN A 218 -3.11 21.18 6.43
N ASP A 219 -1.79 21.16 6.58
CA ASP A 219 -0.82 21.45 5.54
C ASP A 219 -0.27 20.14 4.96
N ILE A 220 -0.68 19.82 3.73
CA ILE A 220 -0.35 18.56 3.06
C ILE A 220 1.15 18.33 2.96
N PRO A 221 1.97 19.29 2.47
CA PRO A 221 3.42 19.10 2.43
C PRO A 221 4.03 18.81 3.81
N THR A 222 3.52 19.43 4.88
CA THR A 222 3.97 19.14 6.25
C THR A 222 3.63 17.71 6.65
N VAL A 223 2.39 17.24 6.43
CA VAL A 223 1.99 15.84 6.73
C VAL A 223 2.92 14.85 6.04
N ILE A 224 3.18 15.04 4.74
CA ILE A 224 4.04 14.15 3.97
C ILE A 224 5.50 14.21 4.44
N ASN A 225 6.07 15.41 4.62
CA ASN A 225 7.46 15.55 5.05
C ASN A 225 7.71 14.97 6.44
N GLU A 226 6.79 15.19 7.39
CA GLU A 226 6.95 14.68 8.76
C GLU A 226 6.76 13.16 8.81
N ALA A 227 5.86 12.60 8.02
CA ALA A 227 5.74 11.16 7.85
C ALA A 227 7.01 10.57 7.20
N LEU A 228 7.59 11.23 6.21
CA LEU A 228 8.82 10.77 5.55
C LEU A 228 10.02 10.69 6.51
N ARG A 229 10.04 11.48 7.57
CA ARG A 229 11.09 11.39 8.62
C ARG A 229 11.07 10.08 9.39
N THR A 230 9.97 9.33 9.33
CA THR A 230 9.92 7.97 9.93
C THR A 230 10.62 6.91 9.08
N ILE A 231 10.92 7.22 7.82
CA ILE A 231 11.58 6.30 6.88
C ILE A 231 13.08 6.62 6.80
N PRO A 232 13.97 5.61 6.92
CA PRO A 232 15.41 5.84 6.82
C PRO A 232 15.82 6.50 5.50
N ALA A 233 16.58 7.59 5.58
CA ALA A 233 16.91 8.46 4.43
C ALA A 233 17.73 7.76 3.31
N ASN A 234 18.36 6.64 3.62
CA ASN A 234 19.17 5.87 2.65
C ASN A 234 18.38 4.78 1.91
N THR A 235 17.05 4.72 2.06
CA THR A 235 16.18 3.74 1.40
C THR A 235 15.70 4.21 0.03
N GLY A 236 15.29 3.25 -0.84
CA GLY A 236 14.63 3.53 -2.12
C GLY A 236 13.29 4.22 -1.92
N PHE A 237 12.52 3.76 -0.92
CA PHE A 237 11.24 4.35 -0.55
C PHE A 237 11.37 5.83 -0.17
N HIS A 238 12.31 6.18 0.70
CA HIS A 238 12.53 7.58 1.08
C HIS A 238 12.91 8.44 -0.14
N ARG A 239 13.78 7.95 -1.02
CA ARG A 239 14.23 8.71 -2.20
C ARG A 239 13.09 9.04 -3.15
N ILE A 240 12.20 8.10 -3.47
CA ILE A 240 11.10 8.38 -4.40
C ILE A 240 10.15 9.43 -3.85
N ILE A 241 9.77 9.34 -2.57
CA ILE A 241 8.87 10.32 -1.95
C ILE A 241 9.54 11.70 -1.89
N LYS A 242 10.82 11.74 -1.53
CA LYS A 242 11.59 13.00 -1.55
C LYS A 242 11.67 13.61 -2.95
N ASP A 243 11.96 12.80 -3.97
CA ASP A 243 12.04 13.26 -5.35
C ASP A 243 10.69 13.79 -5.86
N VAL A 244 9.57 13.17 -5.46
CA VAL A 244 8.21 13.67 -5.77
C VAL A 244 7.97 15.03 -5.10
N LEU A 245 8.32 15.19 -3.82
CA LEU A 245 8.20 16.46 -3.10
C LEU A 245 9.04 17.56 -3.72
N ASP A 246 10.29 17.26 -4.08
CA ASP A 246 11.20 18.24 -4.68
C ASP A 246 10.74 18.62 -6.08
N PHE A 247 10.28 17.65 -6.89
CA PHE A 247 9.73 17.90 -8.22
C PHE A 247 8.45 18.76 -8.17
N TRP A 248 7.53 18.47 -7.26
CA TRP A 248 6.33 19.25 -7.06
C TRP A 248 6.65 20.73 -6.74
N ARG A 249 7.65 21.00 -5.90
CA ARG A 249 8.07 22.38 -5.57
C ARG A 249 8.56 23.15 -6.78
N GLU A 250 9.19 22.49 -7.73
CA GLU A 250 9.71 23.08 -8.96
C GLU A 250 8.66 23.12 -10.08
N HIS A 251 7.69 22.20 -10.08
CA HIS A 251 6.68 21.99 -11.11
C HIS A 251 5.28 21.78 -10.48
N PRO A 252 4.68 22.80 -9.84
CA PRO A 252 3.44 22.65 -9.08
C PRO A 252 2.18 22.47 -9.94
N ASP A 253 2.26 22.72 -11.26
CA ASP A 253 1.10 22.80 -12.14
C ASP A 253 0.86 21.54 -12.98
N ASP A 254 1.82 20.59 -13.04
CA ASP A 254 1.74 19.41 -13.90
C ASP A 254 2.13 18.12 -13.17
N TRP A 255 1.13 17.40 -12.66
CA TRP A 255 1.30 16.13 -12.00
C TRP A 255 1.76 15.01 -12.96
N THR A 256 1.47 15.13 -14.27
CA THR A 256 1.84 14.11 -15.25
C THR A 256 3.34 14.08 -15.51
N GLU A 257 4.00 15.23 -15.46
CA GLU A 257 5.46 15.31 -15.51
C GLU A 257 6.10 14.72 -14.25
N CYS A 258 5.51 14.95 -13.07
CA CYS A 258 5.95 14.35 -11.81
C CYS A 258 5.82 12.82 -11.86
N TRP A 259 4.66 12.31 -12.31
CA TRP A 259 4.44 10.89 -12.54
C TRP A 259 5.49 10.31 -13.50
N LEU A 260 5.76 10.98 -14.61
CA LEU A 260 6.74 10.55 -15.59
C LEU A 260 8.16 10.48 -15.01
N MET A 261 8.55 11.45 -14.17
CA MET A 261 9.81 11.43 -13.44
C MET A 261 9.89 10.19 -12.53
N ALA A 262 8.85 9.94 -11.71
CA ALA A 262 8.81 8.80 -10.80
C ALA A 262 8.88 7.47 -11.58
N GLN A 263 8.07 7.32 -12.63
CA GLN A 263 8.04 6.12 -13.47
C GLN A 263 9.39 5.84 -14.15
N LYS A 264 10.06 6.88 -14.68
CA LYS A 264 11.37 6.73 -15.34
C LYS A 264 12.48 6.34 -14.38
N ARG A 265 12.47 6.89 -13.15
CA ARG A 265 13.54 6.64 -12.17
C ARG A 265 13.36 5.33 -11.41
N TYR A 266 12.13 4.97 -11.07
CA TYR A 266 11.83 3.91 -10.11
C TYR A 266 10.93 2.78 -10.64
N GLY A 267 10.22 3.01 -11.74
CA GLY A 267 9.23 2.06 -12.27
C GLY A 267 9.77 0.68 -12.64
N PHE A 268 11.08 0.54 -12.81
CA PHE A 268 11.74 -0.74 -13.17
C PHE A 268 12.58 -1.33 -12.02
N GLU A 269 12.69 -0.66 -10.88
CA GLU A 269 13.42 -1.14 -9.70
C GLU A 269 12.55 -2.05 -8.85
N LYS A 270 12.25 -3.26 -9.32
CA LYS A 270 11.35 -4.20 -8.66
C LYS A 270 12.04 -5.53 -8.39
N GLY A 271 11.97 -5.98 -7.13
CA GLY A 271 12.43 -7.31 -6.71
C GLY A 271 11.33 -8.37 -6.81
N CYS A 272 10.07 -7.99 -6.60
CA CYS A 272 8.93 -8.88 -6.68
C CYS A 272 8.85 -9.59 -8.05
N PRO A 273 8.68 -10.93 -8.10
CA PRO A 273 8.75 -11.72 -9.33
C PRO A 273 7.80 -11.26 -10.44
N GLU A 274 6.58 -10.85 -10.09
CA GLU A 274 5.59 -10.39 -11.07
C GLU A 274 5.96 -9.06 -11.68
N GLY A 275 6.63 -8.20 -10.93
CA GLY A 275 7.05 -6.86 -11.34
C GLY A 275 8.35 -6.83 -12.15
N VAL A 276 9.17 -7.90 -12.08
CA VAL A 276 10.46 -7.93 -12.76
C VAL A 276 10.27 -7.80 -14.27
N PHE A 277 10.82 -6.71 -14.86
CA PHE A 277 10.74 -6.39 -16.29
C PHE A 277 9.32 -6.42 -16.88
N ASN A 278 8.33 -6.05 -16.07
CA ASN A 278 6.92 -6.07 -16.44
C ASN A 278 6.16 -4.89 -15.83
N GLY A 279 5.03 -4.52 -16.43
CA GLY A 279 4.06 -3.63 -15.78
C GLY A 279 3.53 -4.30 -14.52
N PHE A 280 3.55 -3.59 -13.40
CA PHE A 280 3.20 -4.15 -12.10
C PHE A 280 2.30 -3.20 -11.32
N ASN A 281 1.19 -3.74 -10.79
CA ASN A 281 0.14 -2.96 -10.19
C ASN A 281 0.49 -2.49 -8.77
N ILE A 282 1.08 -3.35 -7.99
CA ILE A 282 1.08 -3.30 -6.52
C ILE A 282 2.47 -3.10 -5.89
N ASP A 283 3.42 -2.49 -6.59
CA ASP A 283 4.69 -2.08 -5.99
C ASP A 283 4.46 -0.98 -4.94
N ALA A 284 4.82 -1.22 -3.68
CA ALA A 284 4.51 -0.32 -2.57
C ALA A 284 5.06 1.09 -2.76
N LYS A 285 6.35 1.24 -3.11
CA LYS A 285 6.96 2.57 -3.25
C LYS A 285 6.38 3.39 -4.39
N MET A 286 6.00 2.74 -5.51
CA MET A 286 5.37 3.45 -6.64
C MET A 286 3.97 3.94 -6.27
N ASN A 287 3.18 3.09 -5.62
CA ASN A 287 1.83 3.45 -5.20
C ASN A 287 1.83 4.50 -4.08
N ALA A 288 2.77 4.43 -3.13
CA ALA A 288 2.98 5.49 -2.15
C ALA A 288 3.30 6.85 -2.84
N ALA A 289 4.14 6.83 -3.87
CA ALA A 289 4.42 8.04 -4.66
C ALA A 289 3.16 8.57 -5.37
N PHE A 290 2.30 7.69 -5.87
CA PHE A 290 1.05 8.08 -6.53
C PHE A 290 0.01 8.66 -5.56
N CYS A 291 -0.09 8.11 -4.34
CA CYS A 291 -0.86 8.75 -3.25
C CYS A 291 -0.33 10.17 -2.96
N VAL A 292 1.00 10.33 -2.86
CA VAL A 292 1.64 11.63 -2.60
C VAL A 292 1.43 12.61 -3.75
N ILE A 293 1.52 12.16 -5.01
CA ILE A 293 1.19 12.99 -6.18
C ILE A 293 -0.26 13.45 -6.11
N GLY A 294 -1.22 12.56 -5.82
CA GLY A 294 -2.62 12.91 -5.63
C GLY A 294 -2.81 13.99 -4.56
N LEU A 295 -2.21 13.80 -3.39
CA LEU A 295 -2.30 14.75 -2.27
C LEU A 295 -1.71 16.12 -2.62
N LEU A 296 -0.51 16.17 -3.20
CA LEU A 296 0.21 17.42 -3.49
C LEU A 296 -0.47 18.24 -4.59
N TYR A 297 -0.82 17.59 -5.71
CA TYR A 297 -1.40 18.28 -6.87
C TYR A 297 -2.92 18.47 -6.76
N GLY A 298 -3.57 17.72 -5.87
CA GLY A 298 -4.96 17.96 -5.50
C GLY A 298 -5.15 19.16 -4.60
N ASP A 299 -4.09 19.64 -3.93
CA ASP A 299 -4.03 20.88 -3.13
C ASP A 299 -5.21 21.03 -2.14
N GLY A 300 -5.61 19.91 -1.53
CA GLY A 300 -6.71 19.87 -0.55
C GLY A 300 -8.12 19.81 -1.14
N ASP A 301 -8.28 19.87 -2.46
CA ASP A 301 -9.55 19.55 -3.10
C ASP A 301 -9.75 18.03 -3.08
N PHE A 302 -10.82 17.59 -2.45
CA PHE A 302 -11.11 16.16 -2.23
C PHE A 302 -11.25 15.37 -3.55
N TYR A 303 -11.94 15.98 -4.54
CA TYR A 303 -12.12 15.34 -5.84
C TYR A 303 -10.82 15.29 -6.64
N GLN A 304 -10.11 16.40 -6.73
CA GLN A 304 -8.86 16.47 -7.49
C GLN A 304 -7.81 15.52 -6.91
N THR A 305 -7.68 15.46 -5.58
CA THR A 305 -6.78 14.53 -4.91
C THR A 305 -7.08 13.09 -5.29
N MET A 306 -8.34 12.70 -5.18
CA MET A 306 -8.81 11.34 -5.49
C MET A 306 -8.65 11.02 -6.98
N ASP A 307 -9.06 11.92 -7.89
CA ASP A 307 -8.98 11.73 -9.33
C ASP A 307 -7.52 11.60 -9.81
N ILE A 308 -6.62 12.46 -9.31
CA ILE A 308 -5.19 12.39 -9.67
C ILE A 308 -4.56 11.09 -9.14
N ALA A 309 -4.82 10.72 -7.87
CA ALA A 309 -4.30 9.47 -7.30
C ALA A 309 -4.75 8.25 -8.11
N THR A 310 -6.04 8.20 -8.50
CA THR A 310 -6.59 7.17 -9.39
C THR A 310 -5.89 7.17 -10.75
N ARG A 311 -5.78 8.35 -11.39
CA ARG A 311 -5.23 8.48 -12.74
C ARG A 311 -3.75 8.22 -12.84
N CYS A 312 -3.02 8.21 -11.76
CA CYS A 312 -1.66 7.68 -11.72
C CYS A 312 -1.57 6.20 -12.12
N GLY A 313 -2.69 5.48 -12.16
CA GLY A 313 -2.74 4.06 -12.53
C GLY A 313 -2.17 3.14 -11.45
N ASN A 314 -1.72 1.98 -11.87
CA ASN A 314 -1.33 0.88 -11.00
C ASN A 314 -2.50 0.48 -10.11
N ASP A 315 -2.36 0.53 -8.80
CA ASP A 315 -3.39 0.21 -7.81
C ASP A 315 -4.36 1.40 -7.66
N SER A 316 -5.21 1.53 -8.65
CA SER A 316 -5.95 2.75 -8.89
C SER A 316 -7.21 2.92 -8.04
N ASP A 317 -7.56 1.95 -7.21
CA ASP A 317 -8.60 2.01 -6.17
C ASP A 317 -8.01 2.23 -4.77
N CYS A 318 -6.90 1.56 -4.44
CA CYS A 318 -6.24 1.72 -3.14
C CYS A 318 -5.54 3.08 -3.01
N ASN A 319 -4.90 3.59 -4.08
CA ASN A 319 -4.24 4.90 -4.04
C ASN A 319 -5.19 6.06 -3.68
N PRO A 320 -6.37 6.20 -4.32
CA PRO A 320 -7.34 7.22 -3.93
C PRO A 320 -8.00 6.91 -2.57
N ALA A 321 -8.11 5.65 -2.16
CA ALA A 321 -8.61 5.28 -0.83
C ALA A 321 -7.73 5.90 0.27
N THR A 322 -6.43 5.62 0.25
CA THR A 322 -5.47 6.20 1.19
C THR A 322 -5.43 7.74 1.10
N ALA A 323 -5.35 8.31 -0.11
CA ALA A 323 -5.26 9.77 -0.27
C ALA A 323 -6.53 10.50 0.22
N ALA A 324 -7.72 10.02 -0.14
CA ALA A 324 -8.99 10.59 0.31
C ALA A 324 -9.23 10.35 1.81
N GLY A 325 -8.79 9.22 2.35
CA GLY A 325 -8.83 8.93 3.78
C GLY A 325 -7.97 9.92 4.58
N ILE A 326 -6.75 10.20 4.14
CA ILE A 326 -5.87 11.21 4.76
C ILE A 326 -6.54 12.59 4.75
N LEU A 327 -7.07 13.05 3.62
CA LEU A 327 -7.81 14.33 3.56
C LEU A 327 -9.03 14.31 4.46
N GLY A 328 -9.73 13.18 4.53
CA GLY A 328 -10.87 13.00 5.42
C GLY A 328 -10.50 13.17 6.89
N VAL A 329 -9.34 12.67 7.32
CA VAL A 329 -8.81 12.93 8.68
C VAL A 329 -8.32 14.37 8.83
N MET A 330 -7.68 14.95 7.81
CA MET A 330 -7.21 16.34 7.89
C MET A 330 -8.35 17.32 8.11
N TYR A 331 -9.40 17.22 7.32
CA TYR A 331 -10.47 18.22 7.26
C TYR A 331 -11.77 17.82 7.97
N GLY A 332 -11.99 16.52 8.20
CA GLY A 332 -13.20 15.96 8.79
C GLY A 332 -14.26 15.60 7.75
N TRP A 333 -15.19 14.72 8.15
CA TRP A 333 -16.37 14.32 7.38
C TRP A 333 -17.21 15.53 6.91
N SER A 334 -17.35 16.53 7.77
CA SER A 334 -18.12 17.73 7.50
C SER A 334 -17.58 18.55 6.30
N LYS A 335 -16.39 18.23 5.79
CA LYS A 335 -15.77 18.88 4.63
C LYS A 335 -15.75 18.01 3.38
N ILE A 336 -16.14 16.76 3.46
CA ILE A 336 -16.30 15.90 2.28
C ILE A 336 -17.45 16.47 1.41
N PRO A 337 -17.22 16.69 0.10
CA PRO A 337 -18.24 17.27 -0.77
C PRO A 337 -19.53 16.43 -0.80
N GLU A 338 -20.69 17.08 -0.77
CA GLU A 338 -22.02 16.46 -0.66
C GLU A 338 -22.24 15.35 -1.69
N ARG A 339 -21.75 15.52 -2.92
CA ARG A 339 -21.86 14.51 -3.99
C ARG A 339 -21.22 13.16 -3.63
N PHE A 340 -20.24 13.14 -2.72
CA PHE A 340 -19.58 11.93 -2.24
C PHE A 340 -20.21 11.45 -0.92
N SER A 341 -20.46 12.37 0.03
CA SER A 341 -21.02 12.00 1.33
C SER A 341 -22.41 11.37 1.23
N ARG A 342 -23.24 11.80 0.26
CA ARG A 342 -24.54 11.15 -0.02
C ARG A 342 -24.43 9.65 -0.30
N SER A 343 -23.39 9.24 -1.01
CA SER A 343 -23.17 7.83 -1.33
C SER A 343 -22.91 7.00 -0.08
N ILE A 344 -22.17 7.57 0.88
CA ILE A 344 -21.91 6.94 2.17
C ILE A 344 -23.20 6.89 3.04
N ASP A 345 -23.97 7.96 3.09
CA ASP A 345 -25.24 8.00 3.86
C ASP A 345 -26.20 6.87 3.44
N LEU A 346 -26.14 6.41 2.20
CA LEU A 346 -26.97 5.31 1.68
C LEU A 346 -26.47 3.91 2.09
N CYS A 347 -25.21 3.76 2.48
CA CYS A 347 -24.60 2.47 2.80
C CYS A 347 -23.91 2.41 4.18
N GLU A 348 -23.90 3.49 4.95
CA GLU A 348 -23.18 3.60 6.24
C GLU A 348 -23.52 2.49 7.25
N SER A 349 -24.72 1.90 7.15
CA SER A 349 -25.17 0.80 8.01
C SER A 349 -24.87 -0.59 7.46
N TYR A 350 -24.33 -0.71 6.23
CA TYR A 350 -24.00 -2.00 5.63
C TYR A 350 -22.71 -2.52 6.26
N ASP A 351 -22.74 -3.77 6.70
CA ASP A 351 -21.55 -4.41 7.21
C ASP A 351 -20.60 -4.73 6.04
N PHE A 352 -19.29 -4.48 6.24
CA PHE A 352 -18.28 -4.90 5.30
C PHE A 352 -18.24 -6.42 5.19
N PRO A 353 -17.88 -6.98 4.03
CA PRO A 353 -17.83 -8.42 3.85
C PRO A 353 -16.90 -9.07 4.89
N TYR A 354 -17.26 -10.28 5.30
CA TYR A 354 -16.52 -11.08 6.27
C TYR A 354 -16.44 -10.52 7.71
N THR A 355 -17.15 -9.45 8.00
CA THR A 355 -17.23 -8.81 9.33
C THR A 355 -18.69 -8.56 9.72
N ASP A 356 -18.92 -8.15 10.96
CA ASP A 356 -20.18 -7.59 11.47
C ASP A 356 -20.04 -6.08 11.76
N ILE A 357 -19.08 -5.43 11.10
CA ILE A 357 -18.72 -4.03 11.29
C ILE A 357 -19.11 -3.24 10.04
N SER A 358 -19.91 -2.19 10.26
CA SER A 358 -20.25 -1.18 9.25
C SER A 358 -19.51 0.13 9.54
N LEU A 359 -19.57 1.09 8.60
CA LEU A 359 -19.02 2.43 8.82
C LEU A 359 -19.61 3.06 10.10
N SER A 360 -20.93 2.99 10.31
CA SER A 360 -21.56 3.54 11.50
C SER A 360 -21.07 2.93 12.81
N LYS A 361 -20.66 1.66 12.80
CA LYS A 361 -20.09 0.97 13.97
C LYS A 361 -18.61 1.29 14.17
N VAL A 362 -17.85 1.33 13.09
CA VAL A 362 -16.37 1.47 13.17
C VAL A 362 -15.94 2.79 13.77
N TYR A 363 -16.69 3.88 13.57
CA TYR A 363 -16.33 5.19 14.12
C TYR A 363 -16.21 5.18 15.65
N GLY A 364 -17.16 4.54 16.33
CA GLY A 364 -17.13 4.38 17.78
C GLY A 364 -16.00 3.45 18.24
N ILE A 365 -15.81 2.33 17.55
CA ILE A 365 -14.74 1.35 17.84
C ILE A 365 -13.38 1.99 17.70
N ASN A 366 -13.15 2.73 16.61
CA ASN A 366 -11.89 3.46 16.37
C ASN A 366 -11.60 4.47 17.48
N LEU A 367 -12.60 5.25 17.89
CA LEU A 367 -12.44 6.22 18.98
C LEU A 367 -12.09 5.54 20.31
N ASP A 368 -12.71 4.40 20.61
CA ASP A 368 -12.44 3.65 21.84
C ASP A 368 -11.02 3.05 21.84
N LEU A 369 -10.55 2.54 20.71
CA LEU A 369 -9.18 2.04 20.56
C LEU A 369 -8.18 3.18 20.60
N MET A 370 -8.43 4.30 19.92
CA MET A 370 -7.65 5.54 20.03
C MET A 370 -7.52 5.99 21.49
N ALA A 371 -8.60 5.99 22.25
CA ALA A 371 -8.61 6.35 23.65
C ALA A 371 -7.67 5.46 24.47
N LYS A 372 -7.70 4.15 24.24
CA LYS A 372 -6.80 3.18 24.90
C LYS A 372 -5.34 3.41 24.52
N VAL A 373 -5.04 3.58 23.22
CA VAL A 373 -3.68 3.86 22.73
C VAL A 373 -3.16 5.16 23.32
N LEU A 374 -3.96 6.23 23.32
CA LEU A 374 -3.60 7.52 23.84
C LEU A 374 -3.24 7.45 25.32
N VAL A 375 -4.10 6.85 26.15
CA VAL A 375 -3.87 6.72 27.60
C VAL A 375 -2.64 5.84 27.89
N ALA A 376 -2.45 4.75 27.16
CA ALA A 376 -1.29 3.88 27.31
C ALA A 376 0.05 4.61 27.00
N ASN A 377 -0.01 5.68 26.20
CA ASN A 377 1.16 6.48 25.80
C ASN A 377 1.22 7.85 26.50
N GLY A 378 0.63 7.96 27.71
CA GLY A 378 0.77 9.13 28.58
C GLY A 378 -0.24 10.26 28.30
N GLY A 379 -1.15 10.08 27.35
CA GLY A 379 -2.25 11.02 27.11
C GLY A 379 -3.32 10.95 28.19
N LYS A 380 -4.25 11.90 28.16
CA LYS A 380 -5.32 12.05 29.17
C LYS A 380 -6.66 12.31 28.47
N ILE A 381 -7.72 11.76 29.06
CA ILE A 381 -9.08 12.03 28.62
C ILE A 381 -9.87 12.59 29.80
N HIS A 382 -10.41 13.79 29.64
CA HIS A 382 -11.20 14.44 30.66
C HIS A 382 -12.33 15.28 30.03
N ASN A 383 -13.55 15.10 30.48
CA ASN A 383 -14.73 15.83 29.99
C ASN A 383 -14.87 15.86 28.47
N GLY A 384 -14.65 14.73 27.79
CA GLY A 384 -14.72 14.63 26.33
C GLY A 384 -13.58 15.29 25.57
N LYS A 385 -12.53 15.71 26.26
CA LYS A 385 -11.28 16.24 25.68
C LYS A 385 -10.20 15.18 25.73
N PHE A 386 -9.53 14.97 24.61
CA PHE A 386 -8.42 14.05 24.42
C PHE A 386 -7.13 14.85 24.32
N MET A 387 -6.26 14.66 25.26
CA MET A 387 -4.98 15.39 25.39
C MET A 387 -3.83 14.44 25.15
N PHE A 388 -2.93 14.80 24.24
CA PHE A 388 -1.75 14.03 23.89
C PHE A 388 -0.57 14.95 23.56
N THR A 389 0.64 14.46 23.73
CA THR A 389 1.84 15.19 23.36
C THR A 389 2.23 14.85 21.94
N LEU A 390 2.40 15.88 21.08
CA LEU A 390 2.90 15.70 19.73
C LEU A 390 4.33 15.13 19.76
N GLN A 391 4.51 13.95 19.19
CA GLN A 391 5.81 13.30 19.11
C GLN A 391 6.62 13.80 17.92
N GLU A 392 7.91 14.04 18.13
CA GLU A 392 8.86 14.18 17.05
C GLU A 392 9.09 12.81 16.39
N PRO A 393 8.97 12.69 15.04
CA PRO A 393 9.12 11.40 14.38
C PRO A 393 10.58 10.90 14.43
N ASN A 394 10.74 9.62 14.70
CA ASN A 394 12.00 8.92 14.63
C ASN A 394 11.99 7.95 13.44
N ALA A 395 13.10 7.90 12.69
CA ALA A 395 13.23 6.90 11.63
C ALA A 395 13.21 5.48 12.24
N VAL A 396 12.45 4.60 11.57
CA VAL A 396 12.46 3.17 11.90
C VAL A 396 13.78 2.53 11.48
N ARG A 397 13.99 1.25 11.78
CA ARG A 397 15.22 0.55 11.38
C ARG A 397 15.34 0.45 9.86
N TYR A 398 16.60 0.41 9.39
CA TYR A 398 16.89 0.14 7.99
C TYR A 398 16.60 -1.32 7.65
N GLU A 399 15.87 -1.53 6.55
CA GLU A 399 15.65 -2.82 5.93
C GLU A 399 15.75 -2.69 4.41
N GLN A 400 16.11 -3.78 3.76
CA GLN A 400 16.17 -3.87 2.32
C GLN A 400 15.81 -5.29 1.88
N SER A 401 14.77 -5.41 1.08
CA SER A 401 14.46 -6.65 0.40
C SER A 401 15.43 -6.91 -0.73
N PHE A 402 15.62 -8.18 -1.07
CA PHE A 402 16.48 -8.64 -2.16
C PHE A 402 17.93 -8.12 -2.10
N GLU A 403 18.46 -7.94 -0.88
CA GLU A 403 19.86 -7.55 -0.68
C GLU A 403 20.79 -8.55 -1.36
N ASP A 404 21.72 -8.06 -2.17
CA ASP A 404 22.63 -8.87 -3.02
C ASP A 404 21.89 -9.86 -3.95
N CYS A 405 20.65 -9.54 -4.34
CA CYS A 405 19.79 -10.42 -5.12
C CYS A 405 19.00 -9.62 -6.16
N LYS A 406 19.64 -9.23 -7.27
CA LYS A 406 19.03 -8.42 -8.32
C LYS A 406 18.40 -9.30 -9.39
N PRO A 407 17.20 -8.99 -9.88
CA PRO A 407 16.61 -9.71 -11.00
C PRO A 407 17.42 -9.44 -12.29
N VAL A 408 17.81 -10.49 -12.98
CA VAL A 408 18.61 -10.42 -14.22
C VAL A 408 17.90 -11.01 -15.43
N GLU A 409 16.90 -11.84 -15.21
CA GLU A 409 16.15 -12.47 -16.29
C GLU A 409 14.69 -12.74 -15.84
N ARG A 410 13.74 -12.52 -16.76
CA ARG A 410 12.39 -13.02 -16.65
C ARG A 410 12.02 -13.77 -17.91
N ARG A 411 11.58 -15.02 -17.78
CA ARG A 411 11.07 -15.85 -18.87
C ARG A 411 9.58 -16.11 -18.66
N VAL A 412 8.79 -15.87 -19.68
CA VAL A 412 7.41 -16.38 -19.73
C VAL A 412 7.48 -17.89 -19.98
N VAL A 413 6.92 -18.66 -19.07
CA VAL A 413 6.87 -20.12 -19.15
C VAL A 413 5.43 -20.56 -19.34
N LYS A 414 5.08 -21.02 -20.55
CA LYS A 414 3.73 -21.55 -20.86
C LYS A 414 3.80 -23.07 -20.96
N SER A 415 4.02 -23.74 -19.83
CA SER A 415 4.19 -25.18 -19.79
C SER A 415 3.59 -25.79 -18.53
N LYS A 416 3.34 -27.09 -18.59
CA LYS A 416 2.90 -27.88 -17.42
C LYS A 416 4.05 -28.72 -16.86
N ILE A 417 3.95 -29.05 -15.57
CA ILE A 417 4.78 -30.06 -14.95
C ILE A 417 4.02 -31.39 -15.09
N ASP A 418 4.56 -32.33 -15.90
CA ASP A 418 3.92 -33.61 -16.17
C ASP A 418 4.97 -34.68 -16.58
N PRO A 419 5.30 -35.63 -15.72
CA PRO A 419 5.24 -35.58 -14.27
C PRO A 419 6.45 -34.82 -13.68
N MET A 420 7.39 -34.39 -14.55
CA MET A 420 8.62 -33.70 -14.15
C MET A 420 9.00 -32.65 -15.19
N ARG A 421 9.62 -31.56 -14.74
CA ARG A 421 10.15 -30.54 -15.66
C ARG A 421 11.42 -29.92 -15.11
N ASP A 422 12.37 -29.67 -16.05
CA ASP A 422 13.63 -29.00 -15.81
C ASP A 422 13.58 -27.54 -16.27
N PHE A 423 14.29 -26.67 -15.51
CA PHE A 423 14.49 -25.27 -15.80
C PHE A 423 15.96 -24.93 -15.58
N ASP A 424 16.69 -24.66 -16.65
CA ASP A 424 18.07 -24.20 -16.55
C ASP A 424 18.11 -22.67 -16.36
N PHE A 425 19.00 -22.18 -15.50
CA PHE A 425 19.20 -20.77 -15.26
C PHE A 425 20.65 -20.45 -14.88
N LEU A 426 21.04 -19.17 -15.03
CA LEU A 426 22.38 -18.67 -14.67
C LEU A 426 22.22 -17.53 -13.66
N GLY A 427 22.60 -17.74 -12.41
CA GLY A 427 22.44 -16.72 -11.36
C GLY A 427 22.71 -17.29 -9.98
N THR A 428 22.21 -16.57 -8.95
CA THR A 428 22.32 -16.94 -7.53
C THR A 428 20.98 -17.24 -6.88
N GLY A 429 19.88 -17.20 -7.65
CA GLY A 429 18.53 -17.51 -7.18
C GLY A 429 17.52 -17.54 -8.30
N CYS A 430 16.36 -18.12 -8.01
CA CYS A 430 15.23 -18.15 -8.94
C CYS A 430 13.88 -18.20 -8.21
N VAL A 431 12.83 -17.73 -8.91
CA VAL A 431 11.44 -17.94 -8.55
C VAL A 431 10.71 -18.56 -9.75
N LEU A 432 10.10 -19.71 -9.55
CA LEU A 432 9.23 -20.37 -10.51
C LEU A 432 7.78 -20.05 -10.16
N MET A 433 7.13 -19.25 -10.98
CA MET A 433 5.73 -18.83 -10.82
C MET A 433 4.78 -19.82 -11.47
N GLY A 434 3.61 -20.00 -10.88
CA GLY A 434 2.55 -20.84 -11.39
C GLY A 434 1.65 -21.39 -10.30
N ASN A 435 0.66 -22.17 -10.69
CA ASN A 435 -0.34 -22.71 -9.78
C ASN A 435 -0.92 -24.04 -10.26
N VAL A 436 -1.68 -24.68 -9.38
CA VAL A 436 -2.53 -25.81 -9.73
C VAL A 436 -3.81 -25.28 -10.39
N ILE A 437 -4.14 -25.87 -11.54
CA ILE A 437 -5.37 -25.56 -12.26
C ILE A 437 -6.18 -26.84 -12.49
N THR A 438 -7.48 -26.71 -12.69
CA THR A 438 -8.31 -27.84 -13.11
C THR A 438 -8.04 -28.17 -14.58
N ALA A 439 -7.94 -29.45 -14.88
CA ALA A 439 -7.87 -29.94 -16.27
C ALA A 439 -9.26 -30.26 -16.81
N ASP A 440 -10.19 -30.61 -15.93
CA ASP A 440 -11.62 -30.84 -16.23
C ASP A 440 -12.49 -30.54 -14.99
N ARG A 441 -13.80 -30.78 -15.08
CA ARG A 441 -14.77 -30.49 -14.01
C ARG A 441 -14.85 -31.57 -12.91
N GLY A 442 -13.98 -32.57 -12.93
CA GLY A 442 -14.06 -33.73 -12.02
C GLY A 442 -13.14 -33.65 -10.80
N GLY A 443 -12.35 -32.58 -10.66
CA GLY A 443 -11.41 -32.41 -9.56
C GLY A 443 -12.09 -32.03 -8.23
N GLU A 444 -11.56 -32.55 -7.12
CA GLU A 444 -12.02 -32.19 -5.77
C GLU A 444 -11.33 -30.89 -5.30
N GLU A 445 -12.08 -29.96 -4.68
CA GLU A 445 -11.55 -28.69 -4.20
C GLU A 445 -10.43 -28.83 -3.16
N ASN A 446 -10.45 -29.91 -2.38
CA ASN A 446 -9.44 -30.20 -1.36
C ASN A 446 -8.15 -30.85 -1.89
N TYR A 447 -7.98 -30.96 -3.21
CA TYR A 447 -6.77 -31.51 -3.80
C TYR A 447 -5.54 -30.67 -3.47
N VAL A 448 -4.46 -31.36 -3.03
CA VAL A 448 -3.14 -30.76 -2.78
C VAL A 448 -2.10 -31.45 -3.65
N ALA A 449 -1.55 -30.74 -4.61
CA ALA A 449 -0.42 -31.24 -5.38
C ALA A 449 0.83 -31.23 -4.51
N ARG A 450 1.55 -32.36 -4.47
CA ARG A 450 2.85 -32.47 -3.81
C ARG A 450 3.96 -32.51 -4.84
N LEU A 451 4.93 -31.63 -4.68
CA LEU A 451 6.05 -31.48 -5.60
C LEU A 451 7.37 -31.70 -4.86
N GLU A 452 8.32 -32.31 -5.53
CA GLU A 452 9.72 -32.31 -5.11
C GLU A 452 10.49 -31.32 -5.99
N ALA A 453 11.11 -30.32 -5.37
CA ALA A 453 12.02 -29.40 -6.02
C ALA A 453 13.47 -29.81 -5.75
N SER A 454 14.28 -29.90 -6.79
CA SER A 454 15.69 -30.25 -6.73
C SER A 454 16.52 -29.20 -7.45
N ILE A 455 17.68 -28.84 -6.88
CA ILE A 455 18.69 -27.99 -7.53
C ILE A 455 19.92 -28.85 -7.81
N ASP A 456 20.36 -28.87 -9.09
CA ASP A 456 21.53 -29.62 -9.55
C ASP A 456 21.50 -31.10 -9.15
N GLY A 457 20.30 -31.71 -9.22
CA GLY A 457 20.03 -33.08 -8.87
C GLY A 457 19.98 -33.39 -7.38
N LYS A 458 20.03 -32.37 -6.51
CA LYS A 458 19.86 -32.54 -5.06
C LYS A 458 18.49 -32.05 -4.63
N PRO A 459 17.66 -32.87 -3.97
CA PRO A 459 16.40 -32.43 -3.38
C PRO A 459 16.65 -31.29 -2.38
N VAL A 460 15.85 -30.23 -2.48
CA VAL A 460 15.96 -29.04 -1.62
C VAL A 460 14.67 -28.72 -0.87
N GLU A 461 13.52 -29.12 -1.40
CA GLU A 461 12.21 -28.84 -0.78
C GLU A 461 11.14 -29.80 -1.31
N GLU A 462 10.26 -30.26 -0.43
CA GLU A 462 8.93 -30.75 -0.81
C GLU A 462 7.93 -29.61 -0.66
N VAL A 463 7.17 -29.34 -1.72
CA VAL A 463 6.22 -28.24 -1.81
C VAL A 463 4.82 -28.79 -1.86
N GLU A 464 3.95 -28.30 -0.99
CA GLU A 464 2.50 -28.49 -1.06
C GLU A 464 1.84 -27.34 -1.77
N MET A 465 1.04 -27.64 -2.78
CA MET A 465 0.28 -26.66 -3.55
C MET A 465 -1.21 -27.01 -3.52
N PRO A 466 -1.97 -26.49 -2.56
CA PRO A 466 -3.42 -26.63 -2.54
C PRO A 466 -4.06 -26.05 -3.79
N PHE A 467 -5.05 -26.74 -4.34
CA PHE A 467 -5.89 -26.22 -5.43
C PHE A 467 -6.83 -25.13 -4.93
N ASP A 468 -7.33 -25.26 -3.69
CA ASP A 468 -8.15 -24.24 -3.07
C ASP A 468 -7.43 -22.88 -3.04
N TYR A 469 -8.11 -21.87 -3.58
CA TYR A 469 -7.56 -20.51 -3.70
C TYR A 469 -7.19 -19.93 -2.33
N ILE A 470 -7.99 -20.17 -1.30
CA ILE A 470 -7.78 -19.57 0.04
C ILE A 470 -6.45 -20.04 0.66
N THR A 471 -6.07 -21.29 0.47
CA THR A 471 -4.90 -21.89 1.13
C THR A 471 -3.71 -22.11 0.19
N ARG A 472 -3.83 -21.75 -1.11
CA ARG A 472 -2.80 -22.02 -2.11
C ARG A 472 -1.45 -21.36 -1.79
N LYS A 473 -0.36 -22.02 -2.21
CA LYS A 473 0.95 -21.36 -2.31
C LYS A 473 0.94 -20.42 -3.51
N TYR A 474 1.50 -19.22 -3.34
CA TYR A 474 1.47 -18.20 -4.40
C TYR A 474 2.41 -18.58 -5.56
N ASP A 475 3.69 -18.90 -5.26
CA ASP A 475 4.67 -19.36 -6.23
C ASP A 475 4.93 -20.86 -6.09
N ILE A 476 5.27 -21.53 -7.20
CA ILE A 476 5.60 -22.98 -7.16
C ILE A 476 6.85 -23.21 -6.31
N PHE A 477 7.92 -22.46 -6.58
CA PHE A 477 9.19 -22.60 -5.89
C PHE A 477 10.00 -21.32 -5.94
N TYR A 478 10.76 -21.02 -4.91
CA TYR A 478 11.77 -19.97 -4.90
C TYR A 478 12.98 -20.36 -4.06
N ARG A 479 14.16 -19.91 -4.51
CA ARG A 479 15.41 -20.11 -3.80
C ARG A 479 16.38 -18.99 -4.09
N TYR A 480 17.03 -18.48 -3.04
CA TYR A 480 18.03 -17.43 -3.10
C TYR A 480 19.33 -17.89 -2.45
N GLY A 481 20.45 -17.19 -2.74
CA GLY A 481 21.74 -17.45 -2.08
C GLY A 481 22.48 -18.67 -2.58
N LEU A 482 22.21 -19.12 -3.80
CA LEU A 482 23.00 -20.14 -4.48
C LEU A 482 24.41 -19.59 -4.84
N SER A 483 25.37 -20.45 -5.09
CA SER A 483 26.64 -20.05 -5.69
C SER A 483 26.39 -19.49 -7.08
N ARG A 484 27.13 -18.44 -7.49
CA ARG A 484 26.97 -17.88 -8.83
C ARG A 484 27.37 -18.92 -9.88
N GLY A 485 26.47 -19.28 -10.77
CA GLY A 485 26.75 -20.31 -11.77
C GLY A 485 25.52 -20.75 -12.54
N LYS A 486 25.74 -21.75 -13.42
CA LYS A 486 24.63 -22.45 -14.08
C LYS A 486 24.01 -23.44 -13.12
N HIS A 487 22.70 -23.39 -13.01
CA HIS A 487 21.90 -24.28 -12.18
C HIS A 487 20.78 -24.92 -12.98
N LYS A 488 20.32 -26.07 -12.49
CA LYS A 488 19.17 -26.75 -13.02
C LYS A 488 18.16 -26.95 -11.87
N LEU A 489 17.02 -26.26 -11.96
CA LEU A 489 15.84 -26.55 -11.12
C LEU A 489 15.07 -27.70 -11.79
N THR A 490 14.87 -28.79 -11.07
CA THR A 490 13.96 -29.88 -11.46
C THR A 490 12.79 -29.91 -10.52
N VAL A 491 11.57 -29.86 -11.06
CA VAL A 491 10.34 -30.00 -10.28
C VAL A 491 9.60 -31.25 -10.73
N LYS A 492 9.32 -32.13 -9.78
CA LYS A 492 8.64 -33.41 -9.99
C LYS A 492 7.32 -33.43 -9.24
N TRP A 493 6.25 -33.77 -9.93
CA TRP A 493 4.93 -33.96 -9.35
C TRP A 493 4.81 -35.35 -8.76
N LEU A 494 4.62 -35.46 -7.43
CA LEU A 494 4.71 -36.74 -6.69
C LEU A 494 3.37 -37.49 -6.68
N ASN A 495 2.24 -36.81 -6.75
CA ASN A 495 0.88 -37.39 -6.68
C ASN A 495 0.00 -36.88 -7.82
N PRO A 496 0.38 -37.11 -9.10
CA PRO A 496 -0.38 -36.61 -10.24
C PRO A 496 -1.81 -37.15 -10.22
N ASP A 497 -2.74 -36.27 -10.56
CA ASP A 497 -4.16 -36.55 -10.71
C ASP A 497 -4.65 -36.04 -12.08
N ARG A 498 -5.45 -36.83 -12.79
CA ARG A 498 -5.90 -36.52 -14.17
C ARG A 498 -6.79 -35.29 -14.27
N HIS A 499 -7.45 -34.90 -13.18
CA HIS A 499 -8.36 -33.76 -13.12
C HIS A 499 -7.65 -32.43 -12.90
N PHE A 500 -6.34 -32.46 -12.59
CA PHE A 500 -5.53 -31.29 -12.31
C PHE A 500 -4.35 -31.17 -13.26
N ALA A 501 -3.78 -30.00 -13.31
CA ALA A 501 -2.50 -29.72 -13.95
C ALA A 501 -1.75 -28.66 -13.15
N ILE A 502 -0.42 -28.73 -13.18
CA ILE A 502 0.44 -27.69 -12.59
C ILE A 502 0.91 -26.81 -13.74
N GLN A 503 0.37 -25.61 -13.81
CA GLN A 503 0.66 -24.64 -14.85
C GLN A 503 1.80 -23.71 -14.39
N CYS A 504 2.92 -23.71 -15.11
CA CYS A 504 3.97 -22.71 -14.95
C CYS A 504 3.62 -21.46 -15.77
N SER A 505 3.79 -20.28 -15.19
CA SER A 505 3.55 -18.98 -15.84
C SER A 505 4.84 -18.22 -16.12
N GLY A 506 5.86 -18.36 -15.28
CA GLY A 506 7.13 -17.66 -15.44
C GLY A 506 8.27 -18.22 -14.60
N LEU A 507 9.48 -17.83 -15.00
CA LEU A 507 10.70 -18.03 -14.21
C LEU A 507 11.45 -16.71 -14.13
N VAL A 508 11.71 -16.24 -12.92
CA VAL A 508 12.58 -15.09 -12.67
C VAL A 508 13.91 -15.58 -12.12
N VAL A 509 15.00 -15.03 -12.62
CA VAL A 509 16.37 -15.34 -12.19
C VAL A 509 16.97 -14.13 -11.52
N TYR A 510 17.63 -14.35 -10.41
CA TYR A 510 18.34 -13.34 -9.63
C TYR A 510 19.84 -13.60 -9.61
N ASP A 511 20.63 -12.54 -9.57
CA ASP A 511 22.09 -12.60 -9.43
C ASP A 511 22.59 -11.47 -8.51
N LYS A 512 23.84 -11.54 -8.08
CA LYS A 512 24.49 -10.52 -7.24
C LYS A 512 24.84 -9.25 -7.99
#